data_ff06f306dbbf7c217d0515945bfb0bec
#
_entry.id   ff06f306dbbf7c217d0515945bfb0bec
#
_cell.length_a   1.000
_cell.length_b   1.000
_cell.length_c   1.000
_cell.angle_alpha   90.00
_cell.angle_beta   90.00
_cell.angle_gamma   90.00
#
_symmetry.space_group_name_H-M   'P 1'
#
loop_
_entity.id
_entity.type
_entity.pdbx_description
1 polymer ?
#
loop_
_entity_poly.entity_id
_entity_poly.type
_entity_poly.pdbx_seq_one_letter_code
_entity_poly.pdbx_strand_id
1 'polypeptide(L)'
;MSNYFSPISLTGPYFYECDMYVSRDAPKSELNLIMNLVLPETEAFIEEDGKLLLHHDMHVNVKLTEGDHEETAREAMHINLGMTGIVALPLNDQVDRAEAEETLRLNAISLFYASARSFIEMNTAQSPMERFTIPPINPNEFLRIV
;
A
#
# COMPACT_ATOMS: atom_id res chain seq x y z
N MET A 1 -20.60 24.03 4.11
CA MET A 1 -21.24 22.76 4.44
C MET A 1 -20.28 21.62 4.18
N SER A 2 -19.94 20.88 5.21
CA SER A 2 -19.04 19.76 5.03
C SER A 2 -19.75 18.62 4.30
N ASN A 3 -19.17 18.15 3.22
CA ASN A 3 -19.64 16.95 2.57
C ASN A 3 -19.16 15.75 3.36
N TYR A 4 -20.11 14.99 3.90
CA TYR A 4 -19.79 13.76 4.63
C TYR A 4 -19.44 12.61 3.69
N PHE A 5 -19.58 12.80 2.39
CA PHE A 5 -19.22 11.82 1.39
C PHE A 5 -17.91 12.23 0.74
N SER A 6 -16.96 11.31 0.74
CA SER A 6 -15.72 11.52 0.00
C SER A 6 -16.08 11.60 -1.49
N PRO A 7 -15.69 12.68 -2.21
CA PRO A 7 -15.91 12.75 -3.65
C PRO A 7 -14.99 11.81 -4.41
N ILE A 8 -14.06 11.14 -3.73
CA ILE A 8 -13.08 10.28 -4.36
C ILE A 8 -13.68 8.92 -4.65
N SER A 9 -13.54 8.48 -5.89
CA SER A 9 -13.92 7.13 -6.30
C SER A 9 -12.68 6.30 -6.52
N LEU A 10 -12.80 5.00 -6.25
CA LEU A 10 -11.70 4.06 -6.36
C LEU A 10 -12.12 2.89 -7.25
N THR A 11 -11.27 2.58 -8.25
CA THR A 11 -11.37 1.36 -9.05
C THR A 11 -10.14 0.50 -8.77
N GLY A 12 -10.33 -0.60 -8.09
CA GLY A 12 -9.25 -1.41 -7.56
C GLY A 12 -9.05 -1.14 -6.06
N PRO A 13 -7.83 -1.33 -5.54
CA PRO A 13 -6.67 -1.83 -6.27
C PRO A 13 -6.82 -3.30 -6.66
N TYR A 14 -6.21 -3.64 -7.78
CA TYR A 14 -6.11 -5.01 -8.24
C TYR A 14 -4.71 -5.53 -7.94
N PHE A 15 -4.62 -6.74 -7.38
CA PHE A 15 -3.34 -7.37 -7.13
C PHE A 15 -2.95 -8.14 -8.39
N TYR A 16 -1.93 -7.68 -9.08
CA TYR A 16 -1.43 -8.33 -10.30
C TYR A 16 -0.18 -9.17 -10.04
N GLU A 17 0.44 -8.98 -8.89
CA GLU A 17 1.60 -9.75 -8.47
C GLU A 17 1.47 -10.08 -6.99
N CYS A 18 1.63 -11.35 -6.67
CA CYS A 18 1.63 -11.80 -5.28
C CYS A 18 2.61 -12.96 -5.16
N ASP A 19 3.72 -12.71 -4.46
CA ASP A 19 4.68 -13.73 -4.09
C ASP A 19 4.71 -13.80 -2.58
N MET A 20 4.34 -14.95 -2.03
CA MET A 20 4.20 -15.12 -0.60
C MET A 20 4.83 -16.42 -0.14
N TYR A 21 5.65 -16.31 0.87
CA TYR A 21 6.24 -17.46 1.56
C TYR A 21 6.04 -17.27 3.06
N VAL A 22 5.57 -18.31 3.71
CA VAL A 22 5.46 -18.34 5.17
C VAL A 22 6.07 -19.66 5.65
N SER A 23 7.02 -19.57 6.60
CA SER A 23 7.62 -20.76 7.19
C SER A 23 6.56 -21.62 7.85
N ARG A 24 6.67 -22.95 7.67
CA ARG A 24 5.76 -23.88 8.33
C ARG A 24 6.05 -24.03 9.82
N ASP A 25 7.20 -23.56 10.28
CA ASP A 25 7.58 -23.64 11.69
C ASP A 25 7.28 -22.30 12.37
N ALA A 26 6.58 -22.37 13.50
CA ALA A 26 6.30 -21.17 14.29
C ALA A 26 7.60 -20.51 14.74
N PRO A 27 7.63 -19.16 14.81
CA PRO A 27 8.83 -18.47 15.28
C PRO A 27 9.10 -18.78 16.74
N LYS A 28 10.39 -18.97 17.06
CA LYS A 28 10.85 -19.29 18.42
C LYS A 28 11.53 -18.11 19.09
N SER A 29 11.82 -17.06 18.35
CA SER A 29 12.47 -15.87 18.85
C SER A 29 11.84 -14.62 18.21
N GLU A 30 12.33 -13.46 18.59
CA GLU A 30 11.83 -12.19 18.13
C GLU A 30 12.02 -12.03 16.61
N LEU A 31 11.03 -11.43 15.97
CA LEU A 31 11.04 -11.20 14.53
C LEU A 31 11.45 -9.77 14.22
N ASN A 32 12.25 -9.63 13.16
CA ASN A 32 12.65 -8.34 12.62
C ASN A 32 11.89 -8.08 11.33
N LEU A 33 11.27 -6.91 11.24
CA LEU A 33 10.49 -6.50 10.08
C LEU A 33 11.32 -5.61 9.17
N ILE A 34 11.37 -5.98 7.89
CA ILE A 34 11.90 -5.13 6.83
C ILE A 34 10.76 -4.90 5.85
N MET A 35 10.43 -3.64 5.62
CA MET A 35 9.34 -3.29 4.72
C MET A 35 9.78 -2.20 3.76
N ASN A 36 9.48 -2.39 2.48
CA ASN A 36 9.73 -1.41 1.44
C ASN A 36 8.43 -1.13 0.69
N LEU A 37 8.16 0.15 0.50
CA LEU A 37 7.09 0.60 -0.36
C LEU A 37 7.73 1.20 -1.61
N VAL A 38 7.33 0.71 -2.77
CA VAL A 38 7.85 1.21 -4.03
C VAL A 38 6.70 1.89 -4.77
N LEU A 39 6.87 3.19 -5.01
CA LEU A 39 5.93 4.01 -5.75
C LEU A 39 6.50 4.28 -7.15
N PRO A 40 5.65 4.57 -8.14
CA PRO A 40 6.13 4.87 -9.48
C PRO A 40 6.95 6.17 -9.47
N GLU A 41 7.97 6.24 -10.31
CA GLU A 41 8.79 7.44 -10.46
C GLU A 41 7.99 8.59 -11.09
N THR A 42 7.04 8.23 -11.96
CA THR A 42 6.17 9.19 -12.63
C THR A 42 4.72 8.83 -12.37
N GLU A 43 3.92 9.86 -12.16
CA GLU A 43 2.49 9.68 -11.94
C GLU A 43 1.72 10.04 -13.21
N ALA A 44 0.70 9.25 -13.51
CA ALA A 44 -0.13 9.46 -14.70
C ALA A 44 -1.48 10.05 -14.28
N PHE A 45 -1.59 11.38 -14.38
CA PHE A 45 -2.87 12.08 -14.19
C PHE A 45 -3.54 12.30 -15.53
N ILE A 46 -4.83 12.01 -15.58
CA ILE A 46 -5.65 12.16 -16.77
C ILE A 46 -6.94 12.90 -16.40
N GLU A 47 -7.31 13.88 -17.22
CA GLU A 47 -8.63 14.50 -17.09
C GLU A 47 -9.59 13.83 -18.05
N GLU A 48 -10.71 13.36 -17.53
CA GLU A 48 -11.73 12.70 -18.32
C GLU A 48 -13.12 12.95 -17.71
N ASP A 49 -14.06 13.38 -18.52
CA ASP A 49 -15.45 13.60 -18.10
C ASP A 49 -15.61 14.46 -16.84
N GLY A 50 -14.82 15.53 -16.74
CA GLY A 50 -14.87 16.42 -15.59
C GLY A 50 -14.25 15.89 -14.33
N LYS A 51 -13.46 14.82 -14.44
CA LYS A 51 -12.75 14.20 -13.31
C LYS A 51 -11.25 14.18 -13.57
N LEU A 52 -10.51 14.28 -12.48
CA LEU A 52 -9.08 14.01 -12.49
C LEU A 52 -8.86 12.58 -12.03
N LEU A 53 -8.19 11.79 -12.84
CA LEU A 53 -7.89 10.39 -12.56
C LEU A 53 -6.39 10.21 -12.34
N LEU A 54 -6.04 9.45 -11.31
CA LEU A 54 -4.67 9.01 -11.08
C LEU A 54 -4.60 7.51 -11.24
N HIS A 55 -3.82 7.06 -12.23
CA HIS A 55 -3.44 5.65 -12.35
C HIS A 55 -2.30 5.42 -11.37
N HIS A 56 -2.54 4.59 -10.38
CA HIS A 56 -1.58 4.37 -9.30
C HIS A 56 -1.11 2.92 -9.28
N ASP A 57 0.20 2.76 -9.13
CA ASP A 57 0.83 1.46 -8.93
C ASP A 57 1.61 1.52 -7.62
N MET A 58 1.57 0.43 -6.87
CA MET A 58 2.31 0.35 -5.62
C MET A 58 2.80 -1.08 -5.42
N HIS A 59 4.06 -1.20 -5.01
CA HIS A 59 4.61 -2.46 -4.54
C HIS A 59 4.84 -2.39 -3.05
N VAL A 60 4.42 -3.42 -2.35
CA VAL A 60 4.66 -3.56 -0.91
C VAL A 60 5.47 -4.85 -0.73
N ASN A 61 6.68 -4.70 -0.25
CA ASN A 61 7.58 -5.81 0.00
C ASN A 61 7.82 -5.92 1.50
N VAL A 62 7.49 -7.06 2.05
CA VAL A 62 7.60 -7.33 3.49
C VAL A 62 8.45 -8.56 3.70
N LYS A 63 9.38 -8.48 4.63
CA LYS A 63 10.21 -9.61 5.02
C LYS A 63 10.31 -9.66 6.53
N LEU A 64 10.07 -10.82 7.09
CA LEU A 64 10.28 -11.08 8.51
C LEU A 64 11.40 -12.09 8.67
N THR A 65 12.40 -11.75 9.49
CA THR A 65 13.50 -12.62 9.81
C THR A 65 13.53 -12.88 11.30
N GLU A 66 13.95 -14.09 11.66
CA GLU A 66 14.12 -14.54 13.05
C GLU A 66 15.59 -14.71 13.34
N GLY A 67 16.07 -14.10 14.42
CA GLY A 67 17.46 -14.18 14.83
C GLY A 67 18.11 -12.81 15.00
N ASP A 68 19.18 -12.78 15.80
CA ASP A 68 19.86 -11.53 16.18
C ASP A 68 20.92 -11.06 15.17
N HIS A 69 21.34 -11.94 14.25
CA HIS A 69 22.38 -11.64 13.27
C HIS A 69 21.89 -11.91 11.85
N GLU A 70 22.17 -10.99 10.94
CA GLU A 70 21.78 -11.12 9.53
C GLU A 70 22.30 -12.41 8.89
N GLU A 71 23.51 -12.83 9.24
CA GLU A 71 24.14 -14.03 8.66
C GLU A 71 23.47 -15.33 9.10
N THR A 72 22.85 -15.32 10.29
CA THR A 72 22.19 -16.51 10.85
C THR A 72 20.67 -16.37 10.91
N ALA A 73 20.15 -15.24 10.45
CA ALA A 73 18.73 -14.98 10.49
C ALA A 73 17.98 -15.93 9.55
N ARG A 74 16.95 -16.56 10.09
CA ARG A 74 16.06 -17.42 9.31
C ARG A 74 14.91 -16.58 8.77
N GLU A 75 14.60 -16.74 7.50
CA GLU A 75 13.43 -16.09 6.92
C GLU A 75 12.16 -16.77 7.42
N ALA A 76 11.33 -16.01 8.15
CA ALA A 76 10.06 -16.51 8.66
C ALA A 76 8.93 -16.27 7.66
N MET A 77 9.00 -15.16 6.92
CA MET A 77 7.96 -14.80 5.96
C MET A 77 8.50 -13.77 4.96
N HIS A 78 8.05 -13.86 3.73
CA HIS A 78 8.12 -12.71 2.84
C HIS A 78 6.84 -12.60 2.04
N ILE A 79 6.43 -11.38 1.75
CA ILE A 79 5.28 -11.08 0.92
C ILE A 79 5.66 -9.93 0.00
N ASN A 80 5.51 -10.16 -1.30
CA ASN A 80 5.73 -9.12 -2.30
C ASN A 80 4.43 -8.94 -3.07
N LEU A 81 3.83 -7.77 -2.93
CA LEU A 81 2.55 -7.45 -3.56
C LEU A 81 2.74 -6.35 -4.59
N GLY A 82 2.20 -6.54 -5.78
CA GLY A 82 2.08 -5.51 -6.78
C GLY A 82 0.62 -5.17 -6.97
N MET A 83 0.28 -3.89 -6.87
CA MET A 83 -1.09 -3.41 -6.96
C MET A 83 -1.21 -2.31 -8.00
N THR A 84 -2.33 -2.28 -8.70
CA THR A 84 -2.65 -1.22 -9.65
C THR A 84 -4.11 -0.83 -9.53
N GLY A 85 -4.42 0.42 -9.82
CA GLY A 85 -5.79 0.90 -9.78
C GLY A 85 -5.91 2.36 -10.17
N ILE A 86 -7.11 2.87 -10.08
CA ILE A 86 -7.43 4.24 -10.47
C ILE A 86 -8.16 4.93 -9.32
N VAL A 87 -7.67 6.11 -8.97
CA VAL A 87 -8.35 6.99 -8.00
C VAL A 87 -8.82 8.21 -8.77
N ALA A 88 -10.06 8.62 -8.58
CA ALA A 88 -10.64 9.73 -9.32
C ALA A 88 -11.28 10.75 -8.39
N LEU A 89 -11.20 12.02 -8.77
CA LEU A 89 -11.77 13.13 -8.04
C LEU A 89 -12.49 14.06 -9.03
N PRO A 90 -13.76 14.45 -8.75
CA PRO A 90 -14.44 15.42 -9.61
C PRO A 90 -13.72 16.78 -9.60
N LEU A 91 -13.59 17.38 -10.77
CA LEU A 91 -13.04 18.72 -10.92
C LEU A 91 -14.16 19.72 -11.12
N ASN A 92 -14.00 20.90 -10.53
CA ASN A 92 -14.88 22.02 -10.77
C ASN A 92 -14.04 23.30 -10.81
N ASP A 93 -14.65 24.43 -11.13
CA ASP A 93 -13.95 25.71 -11.27
C ASP A 93 -13.35 26.23 -9.97
N GLN A 94 -13.74 25.64 -8.83
CA GLN A 94 -13.26 26.06 -7.51
C GLN A 94 -12.12 25.18 -6.99
N VAL A 95 -11.79 24.12 -7.69
CA VAL A 95 -10.74 23.17 -7.27
C VAL A 95 -9.44 23.52 -7.99
N ASP A 96 -8.41 23.80 -7.19
CA ASP A 96 -7.07 23.97 -7.71
C ASP A 96 -6.51 22.61 -8.16
N ARG A 97 -6.01 22.54 -9.37
CA ARG A 97 -5.46 21.33 -9.98
C ARG A 97 -4.34 20.73 -9.11
N ALA A 98 -3.45 21.58 -8.58
CA ALA A 98 -2.34 21.11 -7.76
C ALA A 98 -2.82 20.47 -6.46
N GLU A 99 -3.84 21.05 -5.83
CA GLU A 99 -4.44 20.48 -4.63
C GLU A 99 -5.16 19.17 -4.93
N ALA A 100 -5.84 19.09 -6.08
CA ALA A 100 -6.52 17.87 -6.50
C ALA A 100 -5.52 16.74 -6.72
N GLU A 101 -4.40 17.02 -7.37
CA GLU A 101 -3.34 16.02 -7.59
C GLU A 101 -2.77 15.51 -6.26
N GLU A 102 -2.48 16.43 -5.33
CA GLU A 102 -1.98 16.05 -4.01
C GLU A 102 -2.99 15.20 -3.24
N THR A 103 -4.25 15.58 -3.28
CA THR A 103 -5.32 14.83 -2.64
C THR A 103 -5.41 13.41 -3.19
N LEU A 104 -5.33 13.25 -4.52
CA LEU A 104 -5.36 11.94 -5.14
C LEU A 104 -4.15 11.10 -4.76
N ARG A 105 -2.94 11.69 -4.71
CA ARG A 105 -1.73 10.97 -4.28
C ARG A 105 -1.88 10.41 -2.88
N LEU A 106 -2.29 11.28 -1.94
CA LEU A 106 -2.47 10.87 -0.54
C LEU A 106 -3.48 9.75 -0.40
N ASN A 107 -4.61 9.88 -1.08
CA ASN A 107 -5.66 8.88 -1.00
C ASN A 107 -5.24 7.57 -1.66
N ALA A 108 -4.54 7.64 -2.79
CA ALA A 108 -4.04 6.44 -3.46
C ALA A 108 -3.10 5.66 -2.54
N ILE A 109 -2.13 6.33 -1.95
CA ILE A 109 -1.18 5.69 -1.03
C ILE A 109 -1.93 5.06 0.15
N SER A 110 -2.85 5.80 0.77
CA SER A 110 -3.60 5.33 1.92
C SER A 110 -4.47 4.12 1.59
N LEU A 111 -5.22 4.19 0.49
CA LEU A 111 -6.16 3.14 0.11
C LEU A 111 -5.43 1.87 -0.34
N PHE A 112 -4.36 2.02 -1.10
CA PHE A 112 -3.59 0.88 -1.57
C PHE A 112 -2.88 0.20 -0.40
N TYR A 113 -2.29 1.00 0.51
CA TYR A 113 -1.64 0.44 1.69
C TYR A 113 -2.62 -0.28 2.60
N ALA A 114 -3.82 0.29 2.81
CA ALA A 114 -4.86 -0.35 3.60
C ALA A 114 -5.28 -1.70 2.99
N SER A 115 -5.37 -1.77 1.67
CA SER A 115 -5.67 -3.02 0.96
C SER A 115 -4.57 -4.05 1.14
N ALA A 116 -3.30 -3.63 1.10
CA ALA A 116 -2.17 -4.51 1.36
C ALA A 116 -2.20 -5.05 2.79
N ARG A 117 -2.49 -4.20 3.76
CA ARG A 117 -2.61 -4.63 5.16
C ARG A 117 -3.69 -5.69 5.34
N SER A 118 -4.86 -5.45 4.77
CA SER A 118 -5.96 -6.42 4.84
C SER A 118 -5.59 -7.75 4.19
N PHE A 119 -4.94 -7.71 3.03
CA PHE A 119 -4.48 -8.90 2.35
C PHE A 119 -3.52 -9.71 3.21
N ILE A 120 -2.55 -9.04 3.81
CA ILE A 120 -1.55 -9.68 4.65
C ILE A 120 -2.19 -10.29 5.90
N GLU A 121 -3.09 -9.57 6.57
CA GLU A 121 -3.79 -10.07 7.74
C GLU A 121 -4.61 -11.32 7.42
N MET A 122 -5.34 -11.30 6.31
CA MET A 122 -6.17 -12.42 5.91
C MET A 122 -5.35 -13.65 5.54
N ASN A 123 -4.24 -13.45 4.85
CA ASN A 123 -3.42 -14.55 4.36
C ASN A 123 -2.49 -15.13 5.42
N THR A 124 -2.21 -14.40 6.49
CA THR A 124 -1.38 -14.91 7.59
C THR A 124 -2.19 -15.49 8.74
N ALA A 125 -3.49 -15.23 8.80
CA ALA A 125 -4.35 -15.65 9.91
C ALA A 125 -4.34 -17.16 10.16
N GLN A 126 -4.13 -17.97 9.12
CA GLN A 126 -4.12 -19.42 9.20
C GLN A 126 -2.72 -20.00 9.07
N SER A 127 -1.69 -19.18 9.22
CA SER A 127 -0.30 -19.60 9.14
C SER A 127 0.29 -19.79 10.53
N PRO A 128 1.48 -20.43 10.64
CA PRO A 128 2.21 -20.50 11.92
C PRO A 128 2.59 -19.13 12.47
N MET A 129 2.54 -18.08 11.66
CA MET A 129 2.74 -16.70 12.09
C MET A 129 1.51 -16.12 12.79
N GLU A 130 0.41 -16.84 12.77
CA GLU A 130 -0.90 -16.37 13.19
C GLU A 130 -1.28 -15.11 12.38
N ARG A 131 -2.13 -14.27 12.94
CA ARG A 131 -2.51 -13.04 12.25
C ARG A 131 -1.39 -12.01 12.37
N PHE A 132 -0.74 -11.72 11.25
CA PHE A 132 0.29 -10.70 11.19
C PHE A 132 -0.23 -9.48 10.44
N THR A 133 0.14 -8.29 10.91
CA THR A 133 -0.19 -7.05 10.22
C THR A 133 1.03 -6.15 10.11
N ILE A 134 1.11 -5.42 9.00
CA ILE A 134 2.16 -4.41 8.83
C ILE A 134 1.76 -3.13 9.59
N PRO A 135 2.75 -2.33 10.01
CA PRO A 135 2.46 -1.12 10.78
C PRO A 135 1.73 -0.07 9.94
N PRO A 136 0.99 0.86 10.59
CA PRO A 136 0.41 1.98 9.87
C PRO A 136 1.49 2.89 9.33
N ILE A 137 1.17 3.59 8.24
CA ILE A 137 2.08 4.57 7.64
C ILE A 137 1.42 5.95 7.64
N ASN A 138 2.25 6.98 7.56
CA ASN A 138 1.79 8.34 7.31
C ASN A 138 2.00 8.64 5.82
N PRO A 139 0.92 8.71 5.01
CA PRO A 139 1.07 8.95 3.57
C PRO A 139 1.80 10.24 3.23
N ASN A 140 1.73 11.24 4.10
CA ASN A 140 2.42 12.52 3.89
C ASN A 140 3.93 12.38 3.81
N GLU A 141 4.50 11.39 4.47
CA GLU A 141 5.94 11.16 4.45
C GLU A 141 6.43 10.75 3.06
N PHE A 142 5.57 10.07 2.30
CA PHE A 142 5.91 9.64 0.94
C PHE A 142 5.82 10.75 -0.09
N LEU A 143 5.06 11.80 0.19
CA LEU A 143 4.98 12.95 -0.70
C LEU A 143 6.23 13.82 -0.67
N ARG A 144 6.97 13.76 0.44
CA ARG A 144 8.17 14.58 0.62
C ARG A 144 9.40 14.03 -0.08
N ILE A 145 9.33 12.78 -0.52
CA ILE A 145 10.46 12.09 -1.13
C ILE A 145 10.51 12.29 -2.65
N VAL A 146 9.43 12.80 -3.20
CA VAL A 146 9.30 13.01 -4.65
C VAL A 146 9.82 14.38 -5.06
#